data_341769ab8cacaf422cbed9782fd85e84
#
_entry.id   341769ab8cacaf422cbed9782fd85e84
#
_cell.length_a   1.000
_cell.length_b   1.000
_cell.length_c   1.000
_cell.angle_alpha   90.00
_cell.angle_beta   90.00
_cell.angle_gamma   90.00
#
_symmetry.space_group_name_H-M   'P 1'
#
loop_
_entity.id
_entity.type
_entity.pdbx_description
1 polymer ?
#
loop_
_entity_poly.entity_id
_entity_poly.type
_entity_poly.pdbx_seq_one_letter_code
_entity_poly.pdbx_strand_id
1 'polypeptide(L)'
;MYINMEKTLKINIPDIDFEEMVNDCIKDIRDDDKRNRINNSKSFILSTSSAYKNAVKGGCLYKEKVDIKITGGATRDDMIYLYEKRLVESKKGRKYYDKIKANAPMGKCPICDYNLVDTIDHYLPKTIFYQYAITVENLLPECAKCNKNKTDKMAYNRIEELIHPYFDDFDNDVWLHASIDKNAGEPFGFKYGVEKPQTWDEEKFNRAKNHLSVYKLDSLYMILAASEINKELLKLKGHYLILRDKKPLKEIVNISLEVEKGINRNSWKTAMLQCIYDNDWFWDTFIPQFLS
;
A
#
# COMPACT_ATOMS: atom_id res chain seq x y z
N MET A 1 -20.54 19.34 11.52
CA MET A 1 -19.30 19.37 10.69
C MET A 1 -18.91 17.91 10.44
N TYR A 2 -19.40 17.31 9.37
CA TYR A 2 -19.03 15.93 9.00
C TYR A 2 -17.58 15.98 8.54
N ILE A 3 -16.70 15.33 9.28
CA ILE A 3 -15.33 15.08 8.85
C ILE A 3 -15.46 14.03 7.72
N ASN A 4 -15.34 14.48 6.48
CA ASN A 4 -15.22 13.57 5.33
C ASN A 4 -13.85 12.89 5.46
N MET A 5 -13.81 11.77 6.17
CA MET A 5 -12.62 10.93 6.34
C MET A 5 -12.70 9.73 5.37
N GLU A 6 -12.99 10.00 4.10
CA GLU A 6 -12.78 8.96 3.08
C GLU A 6 -11.29 8.71 2.98
N LYS A 7 -10.83 7.74 3.76
CA LYS A 7 -9.46 7.24 3.65
C LYS A 7 -9.42 6.24 2.51
N THR A 8 -8.75 6.62 1.46
CA THR A 8 -8.51 5.78 0.30
C THR A 8 -7.12 5.14 0.42
N LEU A 9 -6.92 3.94 -0.18
CA LEU A 9 -5.59 3.38 -0.40
C LEU A 9 -4.76 4.32 -1.29
N LYS A 10 -5.45 5.09 -2.10
CA LYS A 10 -4.85 6.11 -2.96
C LYS A 10 -4.37 7.30 -2.14
N ILE A 11 -3.10 7.63 -2.31
CA ILE A 11 -2.47 8.80 -1.70
C ILE A 11 -2.04 9.79 -2.79
N ASN A 12 -1.94 11.07 -2.45
CA ASN A 12 -1.45 12.07 -3.40
C ASN A 12 0.05 11.90 -3.64
N ILE A 13 0.53 12.25 -4.84
CA ILE A 13 1.96 12.41 -5.09
C ILE A 13 2.47 13.54 -4.19
N PRO A 14 3.61 13.39 -3.49
CA PRO A 14 4.17 14.46 -2.67
C PRO A 14 4.44 15.72 -3.49
N ASP A 15 4.03 16.86 -2.96
CA ASP A 15 4.29 18.17 -3.58
C ASP A 15 5.78 18.54 -3.41
N ILE A 16 6.61 18.06 -4.32
CA ILE A 16 8.06 18.28 -4.38
C ILE A 16 8.39 18.92 -5.71
N ASP A 17 9.11 20.06 -5.67
CA ASP A 17 9.78 20.57 -6.85
C ASP A 17 10.91 19.60 -7.24
N PHE A 18 10.65 18.81 -8.30
CA PHE A 18 11.57 17.76 -8.73
C PHE A 18 12.90 18.32 -9.23
N GLU A 19 12.89 19.48 -9.88
CA GLU A 19 14.13 20.13 -10.34
C GLU A 19 14.97 20.64 -9.16
N GLU A 20 14.34 21.27 -8.17
CA GLU A 20 15.04 21.67 -6.94
C GLU A 20 15.64 20.47 -6.23
N MET A 21 14.88 19.38 -6.10
CA MET A 21 15.37 18.14 -5.46
C MET A 21 16.59 17.57 -6.19
N VAL A 22 16.54 17.49 -7.52
CA VAL A 22 17.66 17.00 -8.34
C VAL A 22 18.88 17.89 -8.16
N ASN A 23 18.72 19.22 -8.19
CA ASN A 23 19.80 20.17 -7.98
C ASN A 23 20.46 20.01 -6.59
N ASP A 24 19.64 19.88 -5.55
CA ASP A 24 20.12 19.67 -4.18
C ASP A 24 20.86 18.32 -4.02
N CYS A 25 20.42 17.29 -4.72
CA CYS A 25 21.12 16.00 -4.74
C CYS A 25 22.48 16.07 -5.45
N ILE A 26 22.62 16.89 -6.48
CA ILE A 26 23.85 17.00 -7.28
C ILE A 26 24.89 17.91 -6.61
N LYS A 27 24.45 19.01 -5.98
CA LYS A 27 25.26 20.17 -5.58
C LYS A 27 26.54 19.83 -4.81
N ASP A 28 26.51 18.85 -3.90
CA ASP A 28 27.63 18.55 -3.01
C ASP A 28 28.30 17.20 -3.33
N ILE A 29 28.23 16.75 -4.58
CA ILE A 29 28.97 15.58 -5.05
C ILE A 29 30.45 16.00 -5.16
N ARG A 30 31.36 15.35 -4.39
CA ARG A 30 32.78 15.70 -4.33
C ARG A 30 33.57 15.18 -5.52
N ASP A 31 33.16 14.03 -6.09
CA ASP A 31 33.74 13.44 -7.28
C ASP A 31 33.30 14.27 -8.50
N ASP A 32 34.26 15.02 -9.08
CA ASP A 32 33.99 15.94 -10.19
C ASP A 32 33.52 15.23 -11.46
N ASP A 33 34.12 14.07 -11.77
CA ASP A 33 33.72 13.30 -12.97
C ASP A 33 32.30 12.78 -12.82
N LYS A 34 31.96 12.23 -11.67
CA LYS A 34 30.61 11.79 -11.37
C LYS A 34 29.61 12.95 -11.41
N ARG A 35 29.95 14.07 -10.76
CA ARG A 35 29.12 15.27 -10.76
C ARG A 35 28.87 15.78 -12.18
N ASN A 36 29.89 15.81 -13.02
CA ASN A 36 29.79 16.25 -14.40
C ASN A 36 28.89 15.32 -15.25
N ARG A 37 29.08 13.99 -15.15
CA ARG A 37 28.19 13.03 -15.84
C ARG A 37 26.73 13.19 -15.42
N ILE A 38 26.46 13.34 -14.13
CA ILE A 38 25.10 13.52 -13.62
C ILE A 38 24.52 14.86 -14.06
N ASN A 39 25.30 15.96 -13.99
CA ASN A 39 24.85 17.27 -14.48
C ASN A 39 24.54 17.26 -15.97
N ASN A 40 25.36 16.64 -16.79
CA ASN A 40 25.12 16.50 -18.22
C ASN A 40 23.85 15.68 -18.52
N SER A 41 23.46 14.80 -17.58
CA SER A 41 22.26 13.98 -17.66
C SER A 41 21.02 14.62 -17.02
N LYS A 42 21.11 15.85 -16.49
CA LYS A 42 20.02 16.50 -15.72
C LYS A 42 18.73 16.58 -16.54
N SER A 43 18.79 17.00 -17.80
CA SER A 43 17.59 17.10 -18.65
C SER A 43 16.90 15.73 -18.84
N PHE A 44 17.69 14.66 -18.98
CA PHE A 44 17.15 13.31 -19.03
C PHE A 44 16.48 12.95 -17.68
N ILE A 45 17.16 13.18 -16.55
CA ILE A 45 16.63 12.88 -15.21
C ILE A 45 15.29 13.62 -15.00
N LEU A 46 15.23 14.91 -15.33
CA LEU A 46 13.99 15.69 -15.20
C LEU A 46 12.85 15.17 -16.09
N SER A 47 13.17 14.60 -17.26
CA SER A 47 12.16 14.03 -18.16
C SER A 47 11.52 12.75 -17.60
N THR A 48 12.17 12.06 -16.65
CA THR A 48 11.69 10.76 -16.12
C THR A 48 10.34 10.87 -15.41
N SER A 49 10.05 11.99 -14.73
CA SER A 49 8.76 12.21 -14.06
C SER A 49 7.60 12.18 -15.09
N SER A 50 7.74 12.92 -16.19
CA SER A 50 6.72 12.94 -17.25
C SER A 50 6.61 11.59 -17.95
N ALA A 51 7.75 10.93 -18.24
CA ALA A 51 7.77 9.60 -18.85
C ALA A 51 7.05 8.58 -17.97
N TYR A 52 7.36 8.55 -16.67
CA TYR A 52 6.72 7.66 -15.70
C TYR A 52 5.19 7.88 -15.64
N LYS A 53 4.76 9.14 -15.50
CA LYS A 53 3.32 9.48 -15.48
C LYS A 53 2.60 9.04 -16.76
N ASN A 54 3.23 9.19 -17.91
CA ASN A 54 2.66 8.77 -19.20
C ASN A 54 2.56 7.23 -19.27
N ALA A 55 3.58 6.51 -18.81
CA ALA A 55 3.56 5.05 -18.77
C ALA A 55 2.44 4.52 -17.82
N VAL A 56 2.27 5.14 -16.66
CA VAL A 56 1.15 4.81 -15.74
C VAL A 56 -0.20 5.07 -16.40
N LYS A 57 -0.42 6.27 -16.95
CA LYS A 57 -1.68 6.64 -17.60
C LYS A 57 -2.03 5.73 -18.78
N GLY A 58 -1.01 5.27 -19.50
CA GLY A 58 -1.16 4.33 -20.62
C GLY A 58 -1.32 2.86 -20.18
N GLY A 59 -1.25 2.56 -18.87
CA GLY A 59 -1.25 1.17 -18.37
C GLY A 59 -0.05 0.36 -18.88
N CYS A 60 1.12 0.99 -18.99
CA CYS A 60 2.28 0.45 -19.70
C CYS A 60 3.55 0.39 -18.84
N LEU A 61 3.49 0.49 -17.53
CA LEU A 61 4.70 0.41 -16.69
C LEU A 61 5.47 -0.89 -16.91
N TYR A 62 4.79 -2.00 -17.13
CA TYR A 62 5.42 -3.29 -17.44
C TYR A 62 6.21 -3.31 -18.76
N LYS A 63 6.02 -2.31 -19.63
CA LYS A 63 6.75 -2.16 -20.91
C LYS A 63 8.01 -1.29 -20.78
N GLU A 64 8.24 -0.72 -19.59
CA GLU A 64 9.42 0.12 -19.39
C GLU A 64 10.71 -0.64 -19.66
N LYS A 65 11.62 0.04 -20.33
CA LYS A 65 12.88 -0.57 -20.76
C LYS A 65 13.86 -0.66 -19.61
N VAL A 66 14.53 -1.78 -19.52
CA VAL A 66 15.67 -2.02 -18.64
C VAL A 66 16.98 -1.70 -19.37
N ASP A 67 18.04 -1.51 -18.61
CA ASP A 67 19.42 -1.31 -19.14
C ASP A 67 19.54 -0.21 -20.21
N ILE A 68 18.82 0.89 -20.02
CA ILE A 68 18.85 2.02 -20.96
C ILE A 68 20.13 2.82 -20.84
N LYS A 69 20.61 3.38 -21.98
CA LYS A 69 21.68 4.35 -21.97
C LYS A 69 21.15 5.74 -21.59
N ILE A 70 21.60 6.29 -20.49
CA ILE A 70 21.20 7.64 -20.05
C ILE A 70 21.91 8.69 -20.91
N THR A 71 21.13 9.58 -21.51
CA THR A 71 21.68 10.72 -22.25
C THR A 71 22.41 11.67 -21.29
N GLY A 72 23.62 12.06 -21.64
CA GLY A 72 24.51 12.89 -20.79
C GLY A 72 25.58 12.09 -20.07
N GLY A 73 25.49 10.73 -20.10
CA GLY A 73 26.56 9.84 -19.66
C GLY A 73 26.51 9.38 -18.20
N ALA A 74 25.46 9.71 -17.46
CA ALA A 74 25.25 9.11 -16.14
C ALA A 74 25.10 7.58 -16.26
N THR A 75 25.74 6.86 -15.36
CA THR A 75 25.68 5.41 -15.32
C THR A 75 24.57 4.91 -14.38
N ARG A 76 24.28 3.60 -14.41
CA ARG A 76 23.42 2.94 -13.43
C ARG A 76 23.87 3.25 -12.00
N ASP A 77 25.17 3.13 -11.74
CA ASP A 77 25.74 3.36 -10.40
C ASP A 77 25.63 4.83 -9.97
N ASP A 78 25.73 5.77 -10.91
CA ASP A 78 25.49 7.19 -10.62
C ASP A 78 24.04 7.46 -10.21
N MET A 79 23.05 6.81 -10.84
CA MET A 79 21.63 6.95 -10.48
C MET A 79 21.31 6.31 -9.11
N ILE A 80 21.87 5.12 -8.84
CA ILE A 80 21.72 4.48 -7.53
C ILE A 80 22.40 5.33 -6.45
N TYR A 81 23.57 5.90 -6.73
CA TYR A 81 24.27 6.83 -5.82
C TYR A 81 23.44 8.08 -5.53
N LEU A 82 22.77 8.65 -6.55
CA LEU A 82 21.87 9.80 -6.33
C LEU A 82 20.76 9.46 -5.32
N TYR A 83 20.20 8.27 -5.38
CA TYR A 83 19.23 7.84 -4.37
C TYR A 83 19.88 7.61 -3.01
N GLU A 84 20.81 6.66 -2.94
CA GLU A 84 21.32 6.16 -1.65
C GLU A 84 22.14 7.20 -0.90
N LYS A 85 23.09 7.86 -1.60
CA LYS A 85 24.03 8.77 -0.96
C LYS A 85 23.54 10.21 -0.96
N ARG A 86 22.71 10.58 -1.94
CA ARG A 86 22.29 11.97 -2.07
C ARG A 86 20.89 12.23 -1.54
N LEU A 87 19.89 11.44 -1.95
CA LEU A 87 18.53 11.61 -1.44
C LEU A 87 18.39 11.10 -0.01
N VAL A 88 18.91 9.91 0.30
CA VAL A 88 18.72 9.26 1.62
C VAL A 88 19.66 9.81 2.68
N GLU A 89 20.99 9.86 2.38
CA GLU A 89 21.99 10.14 3.41
C GLU A 89 22.39 11.62 3.50
N SER A 90 22.33 12.41 2.42
CA SER A 90 22.81 13.79 2.46
C SER A 90 21.81 14.71 3.17
N LYS A 91 22.33 15.73 3.90
CA LYS A 91 21.49 16.72 4.59
C LYS A 91 20.51 17.43 3.66
N LYS A 92 20.90 17.74 2.41
CA LYS A 92 20.06 18.43 1.43
C LYS A 92 19.00 17.53 0.83
N GLY A 93 19.34 16.27 0.52
CA GLY A 93 18.37 15.30 -0.01
C GLY A 93 17.41 14.80 1.04
N ARG A 94 17.85 14.64 2.27
CA ARG A 94 17.07 14.06 3.37
C ARG A 94 15.74 14.76 3.62
N LYS A 95 15.65 16.08 3.44
CA LYS A 95 14.39 16.82 3.56
C LYS A 95 13.31 16.33 2.59
N TYR A 96 13.70 15.91 1.38
CA TYR A 96 12.77 15.36 0.38
C TYR A 96 12.40 13.92 0.69
N TYR A 97 13.38 13.12 1.10
CA TYR A 97 13.12 11.76 1.60
C TYR A 97 12.10 11.76 2.74
N ASP A 98 12.32 12.62 3.74
CA ASP A 98 11.40 12.71 4.88
C ASP A 98 10.01 13.23 4.46
N LYS A 99 9.94 14.15 3.48
CA LYS A 99 8.66 14.63 2.93
C LYS A 99 7.90 13.52 2.20
N ILE A 100 8.58 12.69 1.40
CA ILE A 100 7.97 11.51 0.76
C ILE A 100 7.47 10.53 1.82
N LYS A 101 8.30 10.23 2.81
CA LYS A 101 7.96 9.31 3.89
C LYS A 101 6.75 9.80 4.71
N ALA A 102 6.70 11.10 5.01
CA ALA A 102 5.60 11.72 5.77
C ALA A 102 4.28 11.81 4.97
N ASN A 103 4.30 11.54 3.67
CA ASN A 103 3.12 11.61 2.81
C ASN A 103 2.10 10.47 3.07
N ALA A 104 2.48 9.48 3.86
CA ALA A 104 1.60 8.38 4.25
C ALA A 104 0.51 8.85 5.22
N PRO A 105 -0.78 8.62 4.95
CA PRO A 105 -1.88 9.01 5.82
C PRO A 105 -1.74 8.41 7.22
N MET A 106 -1.77 9.27 8.24
CA MET A 106 -1.58 8.87 9.66
C MET A 106 -0.29 8.07 9.93
N GLY A 107 0.73 8.19 9.05
CA GLY A 107 1.97 7.42 9.15
C GLY A 107 1.84 5.93 8.83
N LYS A 108 0.68 5.47 8.36
CA LYS A 108 0.45 4.05 8.01
C LYS A 108 0.91 3.74 6.58
N CYS A 109 1.44 2.55 6.39
CA CYS A 109 1.83 2.03 5.09
C CYS A 109 0.59 1.91 4.17
N PRO A 110 0.58 2.59 3.00
CA PRO A 110 -0.56 2.56 2.09
C PRO A 110 -0.78 1.19 1.42
N ILE A 111 0.18 0.28 1.54
CA ILE A 111 0.09 -1.07 0.99
C ILE A 111 -0.72 -1.98 1.92
N CYS A 112 -0.38 -2.03 3.22
CA CYS A 112 -1.04 -2.95 4.15
C CYS A 112 -2.05 -2.29 5.09
N ASP A 113 -2.15 -0.96 5.09
CA ASP A 113 -3.00 -0.14 5.98
C ASP A 113 -2.88 -0.50 7.48
N TYR A 114 -1.75 -1.07 7.88
CA TYR A 114 -1.54 -1.51 9.26
C TYR A 114 -0.21 -1.02 9.86
N ASN A 115 0.93 -1.45 9.30
CA ASN A 115 2.24 -1.09 9.83
C ASN A 115 2.55 0.39 9.61
N LEU A 116 3.37 0.96 10.49
CA LEU A 116 3.89 2.31 10.28
C LEU A 116 4.91 2.33 9.15
N VAL A 117 4.95 3.45 8.43
CA VAL A 117 5.97 3.69 7.40
C VAL A 117 7.31 3.92 8.06
N ASP A 118 8.30 3.14 7.70
CA ASP A 118 9.67 3.26 8.19
C ASP A 118 10.71 3.43 7.06
N THR A 119 10.33 3.16 5.80
CA THR A 119 11.20 3.27 4.63
C THR A 119 10.49 3.92 3.43
N ILE A 120 11.23 4.13 2.36
CA ILE A 120 10.71 4.40 1.02
C ILE A 120 11.13 3.22 0.14
N ASP A 121 10.18 2.67 -0.62
CA ASP A 121 10.44 1.69 -1.65
C ASP A 121 10.26 2.28 -3.06
N HIS A 122 10.80 1.60 -4.05
CA HIS A 122 10.64 1.92 -5.46
C HIS A 122 9.57 1.04 -6.08
N TYR A 123 8.52 1.61 -6.65
CA TYR A 123 7.50 0.81 -7.34
C TYR A 123 8.14 -0.04 -8.46
N LEU A 124 8.87 0.58 -9.36
CA LEU A 124 9.79 -0.10 -10.29
C LEU A 124 11.18 -0.19 -9.64
N PRO A 125 11.72 -1.40 -9.39
CA PRO A 125 12.97 -1.59 -8.65
C PRO A 125 14.15 -0.79 -9.22
N LYS A 126 14.82 0.02 -8.36
CA LYS A 126 15.93 0.87 -8.80
C LYS A 126 17.14 0.11 -9.33
N THR A 127 17.27 -1.17 -8.96
CA THR A 127 18.35 -2.05 -9.44
C THR A 127 18.20 -2.41 -10.92
N ILE A 128 16.96 -2.35 -11.41
CA ILE A 128 16.58 -2.73 -12.78
C ILE A 128 16.22 -1.47 -13.58
N PHE A 129 15.38 -0.60 -13.00
CA PHE A 129 14.89 0.65 -13.61
C PHE A 129 15.58 1.86 -13.00
N TYR A 130 16.93 1.86 -13.04
CA TYR A 130 17.75 2.90 -12.40
C TYR A 130 17.47 4.31 -12.92
N GLN A 131 16.92 4.46 -14.13
CA GLN A 131 16.46 5.77 -14.65
C GLN A 131 15.41 6.43 -13.77
N TYR A 132 14.66 5.65 -13.00
CA TYR A 132 13.62 6.12 -12.07
C TYR A 132 14.05 6.13 -10.60
N ALA A 133 15.36 5.97 -10.33
CA ALA A 133 15.86 5.82 -8.96
C ALA A 133 15.53 7.00 -8.02
N ILE A 134 15.41 8.22 -8.55
CA ILE A 134 15.04 9.42 -7.77
C ILE A 134 13.73 10.07 -8.27
N THR A 135 13.00 9.42 -9.18
CA THR A 135 11.72 9.92 -9.69
C THR A 135 10.66 9.82 -8.60
N VAL A 136 10.10 10.98 -8.19
CA VAL A 136 9.18 11.06 -7.03
C VAL A 136 7.99 10.11 -7.17
N GLU A 137 7.45 9.98 -8.37
CA GLU A 137 6.32 9.11 -8.69
C GLU A 137 6.61 7.62 -8.52
N ASN A 138 7.90 7.25 -8.55
CA ASN A 138 8.36 5.86 -8.33
C ASN A 138 8.67 5.58 -6.86
N LEU A 139 8.69 6.60 -6.00
CA LEU A 139 9.10 6.52 -4.59
C LEU A 139 7.87 6.45 -3.68
N LEU A 140 7.65 5.30 -3.05
CA LEU A 140 6.48 5.04 -2.21
C LEU A 140 6.86 4.99 -0.73
N PRO A 141 6.11 5.68 0.16
CA PRO A 141 6.23 5.46 1.59
C PRO A 141 5.74 4.04 1.94
N GLU A 142 6.60 3.21 2.47
CA GLU A 142 6.28 1.81 2.77
C GLU A 142 6.81 1.36 4.13
N CYS A 143 6.23 0.29 4.69
CA CYS A 143 6.84 -0.39 5.83
C CYS A 143 7.86 -1.44 5.35
N ALA A 144 8.88 -1.70 6.17
CA ALA A 144 9.94 -2.67 5.85
C ALA A 144 9.39 -4.07 5.51
N LYS A 145 8.26 -4.46 6.11
CA LYS A 145 7.63 -5.76 5.83
C LYS A 145 7.08 -5.84 4.40
N CYS A 146 6.36 -4.82 3.94
CA CYS A 146 5.84 -4.76 2.57
C CYS A 146 6.99 -4.69 1.56
N ASN A 147 7.95 -3.79 1.77
CA ASN A 147 9.15 -3.68 0.95
C ASN A 147 9.87 -5.04 0.82
N LYS A 148 10.12 -5.73 1.94
CA LYS A 148 10.75 -7.06 1.94
C LYS A 148 9.93 -8.11 1.18
N ASN A 149 8.60 -8.07 1.24
CA ASN A 149 7.76 -9.06 0.56
C ASN A 149 7.75 -8.83 -0.96
N LYS A 150 7.74 -7.57 -1.40
CA LYS A 150 7.74 -7.19 -2.83
C LYS A 150 9.03 -7.62 -3.53
N THR A 151 10.19 -7.42 -2.90
CA THR A 151 11.51 -7.68 -3.51
C THR A 151 11.72 -6.89 -4.82
N ASP A 152 12.56 -7.39 -5.74
CA ASP A 152 12.81 -6.81 -7.07
C ASP A 152 11.86 -7.42 -8.14
N LYS A 153 10.64 -7.82 -7.77
CA LYS A 153 9.68 -8.39 -8.73
C LYS A 153 9.32 -7.37 -9.80
N MET A 154 9.35 -7.83 -11.04
CA MET A 154 8.88 -7.10 -12.21
C MET A 154 7.57 -7.68 -12.69
N ALA A 155 6.70 -6.84 -13.22
CA ALA A 155 5.54 -7.25 -14.00
C ALA A 155 5.96 -7.48 -15.46
N TYR A 156 5.53 -8.57 -16.06
CA TYR A 156 5.75 -8.88 -17.49
C TYR A 156 4.52 -8.55 -18.35
N ASN A 157 3.41 -8.27 -17.71
CA ASN A 157 2.15 -7.87 -18.33
C ASN A 157 1.33 -7.02 -17.36
N ARG A 158 0.24 -6.44 -17.85
CA ARG A 158 -0.58 -5.50 -17.08
C ARG A 158 -1.22 -6.14 -15.83
N ILE A 159 -1.65 -7.39 -15.90
CA ILE A 159 -2.30 -8.08 -14.76
C ILE A 159 -1.33 -8.41 -13.62
N GLU A 160 -0.03 -8.41 -13.89
CA GLU A 160 1.01 -8.58 -12.87
C GLU A 160 1.42 -7.26 -12.20
N GLU A 161 1.05 -6.11 -12.76
CA GLU A 161 1.31 -4.82 -12.11
C GLU A 161 0.57 -4.72 -10.78
N LEU A 162 1.28 -4.30 -9.76
CA LEU A 162 0.71 -4.07 -8.43
C LEU A 162 -0.22 -2.86 -8.45
N ILE A 163 -1.06 -2.71 -7.44
CA ILE A 163 -1.81 -1.48 -7.23
C ILE A 163 -0.83 -0.36 -6.88
N HIS A 164 -0.86 0.74 -7.64
CA HIS A 164 0.02 1.87 -7.44
C HIS A 164 -0.65 2.93 -6.57
N PRO A 165 -0.16 3.20 -5.33
CA PRO A 165 -0.86 4.06 -4.38
C PRO A 165 -1.10 5.50 -4.86
N TYR A 166 -0.26 6.03 -5.76
CA TYR A 166 -0.45 7.39 -6.29
C TYR A 166 -1.43 7.49 -7.45
N PHE A 167 -1.62 6.42 -8.22
CA PHE A 167 -2.29 6.54 -9.52
C PHE A 167 -3.54 5.68 -9.65
N ASP A 168 -3.53 4.50 -9.07
CA ASP A 168 -4.65 3.58 -9.22
C ASP A 168 -5.82 3.97 -8.31
N ASP A 169 -7.03 3.66 -8.76
CA ASP A 169 -8.25 3.82 -8.01
C ASP A 169 -8.93 2.44 -7.85
N PHE A 170 -8.80 1.88 -6.66
CA PHE A 170 -9.39 0.61 -6.25
C PHE A 170 -10.38 0.78 -5.10
N ASP A 171 -10.65 2.03 -4.68
CA ASP A 171 -11.43 2.30 -3.48
C ASP A 171 -12.92 2.51 -3.74
N ASN A 172 -13.33 2.65 -5.01
CA ASN A 172 -14.74 2.87 -5.36
C ASN A 172 -15.62 1.65 -5.14
N ASP A 173 -15.04 0.45 -5.13
CA ASP A 173 -15.73 -0.82 -4.95
C ASP A 173 -15.19 -1.57 -3.72
N VAL A 174 -16.03 -2.41 -3.11
CA VAL A 174 -15.58 -3.37 -2.08
C VAL A 174 -15.06 -4.61 -2.79
N TRP A 175 -13.78 -4.91 -2.59
CA TRP A 175 -13.11 -6.02 -3.25
C TRP A 175 -12.33 -6.93 -2.28
N LEU A 176 -11.93 -6.42 -1.10
CA LEU A 176 -11.29 -7.22 -0.08
C LEU A 176 -12.37 -7.89 0.78
N HIS A 177 -12.37 -9.21 0.79
CA HIS A 177 -13.32 -10.03 1.52
C HIS A 177 -12.65 -10.96 2.51
N ALA A 178 -13.37 -11.28 3.59
CA ALA A 178 -12.98 -12.27 4.56
C ALA A 178 -14.03 -13.37 4.64
N SER A 179 -13.61 -14.59 4.99
CA SER A 179 -14.49 -15.71 5.32
C SER A 179 -14.04 -16.39 6.61
N ILE A 180 -14.97 -16.92 7.39
CA ILE A 180 -14.65 -17.66 8.60
C ILE A 180 -14.04 -19.03 8.25
N ASP A 181 -12.89 -19.33 8.87
CA ASP A 181 -12.29 -20.66 8.85
C ASP A 181 -12.49 -21.35 10.22
N LYS A 182 -13.46 -22.24 10.29
CA LYS A 182 -13.81 -22.95 11.54
C LYS A 182 -12.72 -23.91 12.01
N ASN A 183 -11.75 -24.23 11.17
CA ASN A 183 -10.66 -25.16 11.46
C ASN A 183 -9.33 -24.46 11.81
N ALA A 184 -9.29 -23.15 11.80
CA ALA A 184 -8.06 -22.35 11.97
C ALA A 184 -7.80 -21.94 13.44
N GLY A 185 -8.01 -22.84 14.40
CA GLY A 185 -7.76 -22.61 15.84
C GLY A 185 -8.98 -22.11 16.61
N GLU A 186 -8.74 -21.68 17.86
CA GLU A 186 -9.78 -21.23 18.79
C GLU A 186 -9.83 -19.70 18.87
N PRO A 187 -11.04 -19.08 18.82
CA PRO A 187 -12.35 -19.73 18.65
C PRO A 187 -12.63 -20.13 17.17
N PHE A 188 -12.00 -19.52 16.20
CA PHE A 188 -11.97 -19.75 14.77
C PHE A 188 -11.03 -18.74 14.12
N GLY A 189 -10.63 -18.95 12.86
CA GLY A 189 -9.82 -18.02 12.10
C GLY A 189 -10.57 -17.37 10.95
N PHE A 190 -9.81 -16.62 10.14
CA PHE A 190 -10.31 -15.97 8.93
C PHE A 190 -9.42 -16.31 7.73
N LYS A 191 -10.01 -16.36 6.55
CA LYS A 191 -9.29 -16.34 5.27
C LYS A 191 -9.62 -15.03 4.56
N TYR A 192 -8.61 -14.44 3.91
CA TYR A 192 -8.78 -13.21 3.14
C TYR A 192 -8.56 -13.48 1.67
N GLY A 193 -9.33 -12.79 0.84
CA GLY A 193 -9.27 -12.92 -0.61
C GLY A 193 -9.85 -11.72 -1.31
N VAL A 194 -9.76 -11.75 -2.64
CA VAL A 194 -10.36 -10.75 -3.52
C VAL A 194 -11.61 -11.34 -4.13
N GLU A 195 -12.74 -10.65 -3.98
CA GLU A 195 -13.95 -10.91 -4.73
C GLU A 195 -14.09 -9.86 -5.83
N LYS A 196 -14.48 -10.30 -7.04
CA LYS A 196 -14.59 -9.42 -8.19
C LYS A 196 -15.86 -8.61 -8.15
N PRO A 197 -15.81 -7.27 -7.98
CA PRO A 197 -16.98 -6.42 -8.16
C PRO A 197 -17.53 -6.51 -9.59
N GLN A 198 -18.82 -6.34 -9.77
CA GLN A 198 -19.46 -6.40 -11.10
C GLN A 198 -18.96 -5.31 -12.06
N THR A 199 -18.51 -4.20 -11.52
CA THR A 199 -17.95 -3.05 -12.26
C THR A 199 -16.53 -3.30 -12.78
N TRP A 200 -15.85 -4.37 -12.30
CA TRP A 200 -14.45 -4.63 -12.63
C TRP A 200 -14.31 -5.57 -13.83
N ASP A 201 -13.32 -5.27 -14.67
CA ASP A 201 -12.81 -6.20 -15.67
C ASP A 201 -11.88 -7.25 -15.03
N GLU A 202 -11.42 -8.21 -15.84
CA GLU A 202 -10.49 -9.25 -15.40
C GLU A 202 -9.09 -8.69 -15.09
N GLU A 203 -8.68 -7.62 -15.74
CA GLU A 203 -7.39 -6.98 -15.50
C GLU A 203 -7.34 -6.42 -14.09
N LYS A 204 -8.30 -5.57 -13.72
CA LYS A 204 -8.38 -4.94 -12.39
C LYS A 204 -8.48 -6.00 -11.28
N PHE A 205 -9.31 -7.03 -11.49
CA PHE A 205 -9.45 -8.14 -10.56
C PHE A 205 -8.13 -8.91 -10.35
N ASN A 206 -7.43 -9.27 -11.41
CA ASN A 206 -6.18 -10.02 -11.31
C ASN A 206 -5.06 -9.16 -10.70
N ARG A 207 -5.01 -7.85 -10.96
CA ARG A 207 -4.08 -6.93 -10.31
C ARG A 207 -4.29 -6.89 -8.80
N ALA A 208 -5.53 -6.84 -8.31
CA ALA A 208 -5.85 -6.88 -6.88
C ALA A 208 -5.40 -8.21 -6.24
N LYS A 209 -5.66 -9.34 -6.91
CA LYS A 209 -5.20 -10.66 -6.45
C LYS A 209 -3.67 -10.74 -6.38
N ASN A 210 -2.99 -10.25 -7.42
CA ASN A 210 -1.53 -10.22 -7.46
C ASN A 210 -0.96 -9.34 -6.34
N HIS A 211 -1.55 -8.17 -6.11
CA HIS A 211 -1.17 -7.26 -5.03
C HIS A 211 -1.28 -7.94 -3.66
N LEU A 212 -2.43 -8.57 -3.37
CA LEU A 212 -2.65 -9.31 -2.11
C LEU A 212 -1.61 -10.40 -1.91
N SER A 213 -1.31 -11.17 -2.96
CA SER A 213 -0.38 -12.30 -2.94
C SER A 213 1.09 -11.86 -2.80
N VAL A 214 1.54 -10.88 -3.60
CA VAL A 214 2.95 -10.43 -3.61
C VAL A 214 3.34 -9.83 -2.27
N TYR A 215 2.47 -9.01 -1.69
CA TYR A 215 2.71 -8.42 -0.38
C TYR A 215 2.36 -9.36 0.80
N LYS A 216 1.81 -10.56 0.54
CA LYS A 216 1.36 -11.54 1.54
C LYS A 216 0.38 -10.92 2.53
N LEU A 217 -0.55 -10.11 2.01
CA LEU A 217 -1.51 -9.39 2.84
C LEU A 217 -2.57 -10.32 3.42
N ASP A 218 -2.94 -11.37 2.71
CA ASP A 218 -3.81 -12.45 3.21
C ASP A 218 -3.31 -13.01 4.54
N SER A 219 -2.06 -13.42 4.60
CA SER A 219 -1.43 -13.98 5.81
C SER A 219 -1.31 -12.92 6.93
N LEU A 220 -1.00 -11.68 6.59
CA LEU A 220 -0.97 -10.59 7.57
C LEU A 220 -2.35 -10.35 8.17
N TYR A 221 -3.37 -10.25 7.33
CA TYR A 221 -4.74 -9.94 7.73
C TYR A 221 -5.36 -11.08 8.56
N MET A 222 -5.04 -12.34 8.25
CA MET A 222 -5.43 -13.49 9.07
C MET A 222 -4.93 -13.36 10.51
N ILE A 223 -3.65 -13.00 10.70
CA ILE A 223 -3.05 -12.82 12.03
C ILE A 223 -3.70 -11.66 12.79
N LEU A 224 -3.94 -10.54 12.09
CA LEU A 224 -4.58 -9.37 12.69
C LEU A 224 -6.02 -9.67 13.11
N ALA A 225 -6.78 -10.33 12.25
CA ALA A 225 -8.15 -10.72 12.53
C ALA A 225 -8.25 -11.71 13.69
N ALA A 226 -7.33 -12.67 13.81
CA ALA A 226 -7.28 -13.60 14.93
C ALA A 226 -7.06 -12.89 16.29
N SER A 227 -6.31 -11.78 16.30
CA SER A 227 -6.17 -10.95 17.51
C SER A 227 -7.41 -10.10 17.77
N GLU A 228 -7.99 -9.51 16.72
CA GLU A 228 -9.10 -8.55 16.85
C GLU A 228 -10.42 -9.24 17.19
N ILE A 229 -10.67 -10.47 16.69
CA ILE A 229 -11.91 -11.19 16.98
C ILE A 229 -12.08 -11.42 18.49
N ASN A 230 -11.01 -11.69 19.22
CA ASN A 230 -11.08 -11.88 20.67
C ASN A 230 -11.58 -10.60 21.38
N LYS A 231 -11.16 -9.43 20.91
CA LYS A 231 -11.65 -8.14 21.48
C LYS A 231 -13.13 -7.92 21.15
N GLU A 232 -13.55 -8.20 19.91
CA GLU A 232 -14.96 -8.09 19.52
C GLU A 232 -15.83 -9.05 20.33
N LEU A 233 -15.41 -10.31 20.54
CA LEU A 233 -16.12 -11.28 21.37
C LEU A 233 -16.24 -10.83 22.82
N LEU A 234 -15.16 -10.32 23.43
CA LEU A 234 -15.20 -9.78 24.78
C LEU A 234 -16.15 -8.57 24.88
N LYS A 235 -16.16 -7.71 23.88
CA LYS A 235 -17.08 -6.56 23.80
C LYS A 235 -18.55 -7.05 23.73
N LEU A 236 -18.85 -8.02 22.87
CA LEU A 236 -20.20 -8.62 22.76
C LEU A 236 -20.62 -9.27 24.08
N LYS A 237 -19.70 -10.02 24.73
CA LYS A 237 -19.97 -10.62 26.04
C LYS A 237 -20.23 -9.57 27.11
N GLY A 238 -19.46 -8.50 27.14
CA GLY A 238 -19.66 -7.37 28.06
C GLY A 238 -21.05 -6.73 27.90
N HIS A 239 -21.47 -6.46 26.66
CA HIS A 239 -22.81 -5.95 26.38
C HIS A 239 -23.93 -6.90 26.79
N TYR A 240 -23.76 -8.20 26.50
CA TYR A 240 -24.72 -9.23 26.93
C TYR A 240 -24.87 -9.30 28.45
N LEU A 241 -23.78 -9.23 29.20
CA LEU A 241 -23.81 -9.26 30.66
C LEU A 241 -24.56 -8.06 31.27
N ILE A 242 -24.50 -6.90 30.62
CA ILE A 242 -25.19 -5.67 31.04
C ILE A 242 -26.66 -5.71 30.68
N LEU A 243 -26.95 -6.00 29.40
CA LEU A 243 -28.29 -5.88 28.80
C LEU A 243 -29.14 -7.13 29.05
N ARG A 244 -28.52 -8.28 29.27
CA ARG A 244 -29.17 -9.60 29.38
C ARG A 244 -30.04 -9.95 28.17
N ASP A 245 -29.73 -9.33 27.00
CA ASP A 245 -30.42 -9.52 25.75
C ASP A 245 -29.42 -9.72 24.61
N LYS A 246 -29.64 -10.73 23.76
CA LYS A 246 -28.79 -11.02 22.58
C LYS A 246 -29.19 -10.21 21.34
N LYS A 247 -30.42 -9.68 21.29
CA LYS A 247 -30.93 -8.97 20.12
C LYS A 247 -30.07 -7.80 19.65
N PRO A 248 -29.56 -6.93 20.55
CA PRO A 248 -28.77 -5.78 20.14
C PRO A 248 -27.32 -6.11 19.71
N LEU A 249 -26.83 -7.35 19.92
CA LEU A 249 -25.42 -7.69 19.67
C LEU A 249 -25.03 -7.56 18.20
N LYS A 250 -25.93 -7.96 17.29
CA LYS A 250 -25.68 -7.81 15.83
C LYS A 250 -25.59 -6.34 15.44
N GLU A 251 -26.42 -5.49 16.02
CA GLU A 251 -26.39 -4.05 15.78
C GLU A 251 -25.10 -3.38 16.33
N ILE A 252 -24.55 -3.88 17.43
CA ILE A 252 -23.27 -3.41 17.95
C ILE A 252 -22.12 -3.70 16.96
N VAL A 253 -22.13 -4.87 16.31
CA VAL A 253 -21.17 -5.18 15.23
C VAL A 253 -21.42 -4.27 14.02
N ASN A 254 -22.69 -4.05 13.64
CA ASN A 254 -23.05 -3.14 12.55
C ASN A 254 -22.51 -1.72 12.77
N ILE A 255 -22.66 -1.17 13.96
CA ILE A 255 -22.13 0.15 14.30
C ILE A 255 -20.60 0.19 14.11
N SER A 256 -19.89 -0.84 14.61
CA SER A 256 -18.44 -0.94 14.42
C SER A 256 -18.06 -1.05 12.94
N LEU A 257 -18.81 -1.82 12.17
CA LEU A 257 -18.63 -2.00 10.73
C LEU A 257 -18.82 -0.70 9.95
N GLU A 258 -19.90 0.04 10.23
CA GLU A 258 -20.16 1.31 9.54
C GLU A 258 -19.09 2.39 9.87
N VAL A 259 -18.58 2.41 11.09
CA VAL A 259 -17.43 3.26 11.46
C VAL A 259 -16.18 2.88 10.64
N GLU A 260 -15.84 1.59 10.56
CA GLU A 260 -14.67 1.14 9.80
C GLU A 260 -14.83 1.37 8.29
N LYS A 261 -16.05 1.18 7.73
CA LYS A 261 -16.35 1.51 6.33
C LYS A 261 -16.12 2.99 6.02
N GLY A 262 -16.49 3.87 6.95
CA GLY A 262 -16.24 5.31 6.83
C GLY A 262 -14.75 5.68 6.89
N ILE A 263 -13.89 4.81 7.44
CA ILE A 263 -12.44 4.99 7.46
C ILE A 263 -11.82 4.39 6.20
N ASN A 264 -12.02 3.10 5.96
CA ASN A 264 -11.52 2.39 4.77
C ASN A 264 -12.36 1.13 4.50
N ARG A 265 -13.18 1.17 3.43
CA ARG A 265 -14.07 0.06 3.07
C ARG A 265 -13.35 -1.22 2.65
N ASN A 266 -12.09 -1.12 2.23
CA ASN A 266 -11.23 -2.24 1.85
C ASN A 266 -10.13 -2.51 2.89
N SER A 267 -10.34 -2.14 4.18
CA SER A 267 -9.42 -2.55 5.24
C SER A 267 -9.66 -4.01 5.65
N TRP A 268 -8.63 -4.64 6.18
CA TRP A 268 -8.74 -5.99 6.75
C TRP A 268 -9.82 -6.07 7.84
N LYS A 269 -9.96 -5.01 8.64
CA LYS A 269 -10.91 -4.97 9.75
C LYS A 269 -12.34 -4.79 9.25
N THR A 270 -12.55 -3.95 8.23
CA THR A 270 -13.86 -3.82 7.57
C THR A 270 -14.31 -5.16 6.99
N ALA A 271 -13.43 -5.87 6.28
CA ALA A 271 -13.73 -7.17 5.71
C ALA A 271 -14.04 -8.22 6.79
N MET A 272 -13.31 -8.22 7.92
CA MET A 272 -13.58 -9.09 9.07
C MET A 272 -14.96 -8.81 9.67
N LEU A 273 -15.25 -7.55 9.96
CA LEU A 273 -16.55 -7.17 10.58
C LEU A 273 -17.71 -7.45 9.64
N GLN A 274 -17.57 -7.20 8.34
CA GLN A 274 -18.60 -7.55 7.35
C GLN A 274 -18.83 -9.06 7.32
N CYS A 275 -17.75 -9.84 7.31
CA CYS A 275 -17.83 -11.30 7.37
C CYS A 275 -18.60 -11.79 8.61
N ILE A 276 -18.32 -11.24 9.78
CA ILE A 276 -19.02 -11.61 11.03
C ILE A 276 -20.48 -11.18 10.94
N TYR A 277 -20.76 -9.97 10.49
CA TYR A 277 -22.10 -9.42 10.41
C TYR A 277 -23.03 -10.26 9.53
N ASP A 278 -22.54 -10.74 8.39
CA ASP A 278 -23.32 -11.50 7.40
C ASP A 278 -23.35 -13.02 7.67
N ASN A 279 -22.61 -13.52 8.66
CA ASN A 279 -22.44 -14.96 8.84
C ASN A 279 -23.46 -15.57 9.78
N ASP A 280 -24.43 -16.33 9.25
CA ASP A 280 -25.49 -16.97 10.03
C ASP A 280 -24.94 -17.95 11.08
N TRP A 281 -23.92 -18.75 10.74
CA TRP A 281 -23.31 -19.67 11.73
C TRP A 281 -22.75 -18.92 12.95
N PHE A 282 -22.16 -17.76 12.74
CA PHE A 282 -21.63 -16.93 13.83
C PHE A 282 -22.76 -16.52 14.79
N TRP A 283 -23.89 -16.06 14.24
CA TRP A 283 -25.01 -15.57 15.05
C TRP A 283 -25.90 -16.68 15.63
N ASP A 284 -26.17 -17.73 14.85
CA ASP A 284 -27.15 -18.76 15.22
C ASP A 284 -26.54 -19.93 15.98
N THR A 285 -25.22 -20.15 15.82
CA THR A 285 -24.53 -21.29 16.43
C THR A 285 -23.45 -20.84 17.42
N PHE A 286 -22.47 -20.05 16.93
CA PHE A 286 -21.28 -19.71 17.75
C PHE A 286 -21.63 -18.77 18.91
N ILE A 287 -22.29 -17.64 18.68
CA ILE A 287 -22.61 -16.66 19.74
C ILE A 287 -23.47 -17.24 20.85
N PRO A 288 -24.55 -18.04 20.59
CA PRO A 288 -25.29 -18.72 21.66
C PRO A 288 -24.43 -19.60 22.56
N GLN A 289 -23.49 -20.35 21.97
CA GLN A 289 -22.56 -21.22 22.73
C GLN A 289 -21.53 -20.42 23.50
N PHE A 290 -20.99 -19.38 22.92
CA PHE A 290 -19.99 -18.51 23.54
C PHE A 290 -20.53 -17.72 24.75
N LEU A 291 -21.82 -17.39 24.76
CA LEU A 291 -22.51 -16.64 25.83
C LEU A 291 -23.19 -17.56 26.87
N SER A 292 -23.26 -18.86 26.66
CA SER A 292 -23.76 -19.82 27.64
C SER A 292 -22.75 -20.01 28.79
#